data_91fcdef00180886029ec176b36e5f757
#
_entry.id   91fcdef00180886029ec176b36e5f757
#
_cell.length_a   1.000
_cell.length_b   1.000
_cell.length_c   1.000
_cell.angle_alpha   90.00
_cell.angle_beta   90.00
_cell.angle_gamma   90.00
#
_symmetry.space_group_name_H-M   'P 1'
#
loop_
_entity.id
_entity.type
_entity.pdbx_description
1 polymer ?
#
loop_
_entity_poly.entity_id
_entity_poly.type
_entity_poly.pdbx_seq_one_letter_code
_entity_poly.pdbx_strand_id
1 'polypeptide(L)'
;MPRITLTNVTKQWGKFIGVNDLTLDIEDKSFVTLLGSSGCGKTTTLRMIAGLETPTKGEIRFDDKIMFSSEKNINVPAAKREVGFLFQNYALWPHMTVTQNIAFGLETLKWKKADISARVAEMLKTMKIEQFAQRYPAELSGGQQQRVAIARTLAPKPRVLFMDEPLSNLDAKLRGEMRTELKRLHKDMGSTFVYVTHDQLEAMTLSTKICLMNEGVLQQYAPPLEVYNRPANLFVADFVGNPAMNIVEAKAKKISPNVADIEIFGHHAVFQANDDFDMKSEKISLGIRPEFLPISDRGDLEGQAYSTLPAGMETTVKIKIADEILSSVVFGAIDYETDAKIRFSVAGNGILMFDRVSGLLIANGRVVFEN
;
A
#
# COMPACT_ATOMS: atom_id res chain seq x y z
N MET A 1 -8.85 -21.71 -4.03
CA MET A 1 -7.47 -21.19 -4.06
C MET A 1 -7.00 -21.14 -2.62
N PRO A 2 -5.70 -21.19 -2.30
CA PRO A 2 -5.30 -21.32 -0.90
C PRO A 2 -5.40 -19.99 -0.15
N ARG A 3 -5.90 -20.05 1.07
CA ARG A 3 -5.68 -19.08 2.13
C ARG A 3 -4.23 -19.21 2.60
N ILE A 4 -3.54 -18.11 2.82
CA ILE A 4 -2.15 -18.12 3.26
C ILE A 4 -2.10 -17.53 4.67
N THR A 5 -1.62 -18.31 5.64
CA THR A 5 -1.47 -17.85 7.02
C THR A 5 0.02 -17.85 7.41
N LEU A 6 0.43 -16.76 8.00
CA LEU A 6 1.72 -16.60 8.67
C LEU A 6 1.44 -16.50 10.17
N THR A 7 2.13 -17.26 10.98
CA THR A 7 2.00 -17.23 12.44
C THR A 7 3.38 -17.00 13.06
N ASN A 8 3.56 -15.86 13.72
CA ASN A 8 4.78 -15.46 14.43
C ASN A 8 6.06 -15.63 13.59
N VAL A 9 5.97 -15.27 12.28
CA VAL A 9 7.06 -15.46 11.34
C VAL A 9 8.13 -14.39 11.57
N THR A 10 9.36 -14.86 11.82
CA THR A 10 10.53 -14.00 12.04
C THR A 10 11.63 -14.37 11.06
N LYS A 11 12.30 -13.37 10.51
CA LYS A 11 13.52 -13.53 9.73
C LYS A 11 14.64 -12.68 10.31
N GLN A 12 15.74 -13.34 10.63
CA GLN A 12 16.92 -12.73 11.23
C GLN A 12 18.19 -13.18 10.49
N TRP A 13 19.13 -12.25 10.28
CA TRP A 13 20.47 -12.50 9.80
C TRP A 13 21.49 -11.97 10.84
N GLY A 14 22.15 -12.87 11.55
CA GLY A 14 23.00 -12.49 12.66
C GLY A 14 22.21 -11.68 13.71
N LYS A 15 22.57 -10.41 13.90
CA LYS A 15 21.87 -9.49 14.83
C LYS A 15 20.75 -8.69 14.17
N PHE A 16 20.67 -8.66 12.85
CA PHE A 16 19.69 -7.87 12.12
C PHE A 16 18.38 -8.67 11.96
N ILE A 17 17.27 -8.10 12.42
CA ILE A 17 15.93 -8.64 12.27
C ILE A 17 15.25 -7.90 11.12
N GLY A 18 15.02 -8.58 10.02
CA GLY A 18 14.37 -7.99 8.84
C GLY A 18 12.86 -8.15 8.82
N VAL A 19 12.33 -9.19 9.50
CA VAL A 19 10.88 -9.38 9.76
C VAL A 19 10.75 -9.91 11.18
N ASN A 20 9.92 -9.28 11.98
CA ASN A 20 9.79 -9.56 13.39
C ASN A 20 8.34 -9.94 13.75
N ASP A 21 8.17 -11.18 14.17
CA ASP A 21 6.91 -11.71 14.72
C ASP A 21 5.66 -11.44 13.87
N LEU A 22 5.80 -11.58 12.54
CA LEU A 22 4.72 -11.28 11.60
C LEU A 22 3.63 -12.35 11.64
N THR A 23 2.44 -11.94 12.05
CA THR A 23 1.21 -12.73 11.92
C THR A 23 0.29 -12.07 10.90
N LEU A 24 -0.07 -12.81 9.84
CA LEU A 24 -0.82 -12.29 8.70
C LEU A 24 -1.72 -13.38 8.13
N ASP A 25 -2.94 -13.01 7.78
CA ASP A 25 -3.93 -13.88 7.18
C ASP A 25 -4.39 -13.35 5.82
N ILE A 26 -3.89 -13.95 4.75
CA ILE A 26 -4.20 -13.61 3.37
C ILE A 26 -5.34 -14.52 2.90
N GLU A 27 -6.50 -13.93 2.73
CA GLU A 27 -7.71 -14.63 2.28
C GLU A 27 -7.56 -15.14 0.83
N ASP A 28 -8.28 -16.22 0.53
CA ASP A 28 -8.39 -16.72 -0.84
C ASP A 28 -8.94 -15.63 -1.78
N LYS A 29 -8.41 -15.60 -3.00
CA LYS A 29 -8.78 -14.65 -4.08
C LYS A 29 -8.61 -13.18 -3.71
N SER A 30 -7.85 -12.87 -2.67
CA SER A 30 -7.53 -11.49 -2.31
C SER A 30 -6.37 -10.92 -3.14
N PHE A 31 -6.35 -9.61 -3.28
CA PHE A 31 -5.19 -8.85 -3.75
C PHE A 31 -4.58 -8.15 -2.53
N VAL A 32 -3.53 -8.72 -1.97
CA VAL A 32 -2.87 -8.14 -0.80
C VAL A 32 -1.60 -7.42 -1.20
N THR A 33 -1.47 -6.16 -0.81
CA THR A 33 -0.24 -5.40 -1.02
C THR A 33 0.55 -5.28 0.28
N LEU A 34 1.83 -5.67 0.23
CA LEU A 34 2.81 -5.35 1.24
C LEU A 34 3.38 -3.96 0.93
N LEU A 35 3.05 -2.97 1.77
CA LEU A 35 3.41 -1.56 1.62
C LEU A 35 4.35 -1.13 2.75
N GLY A 36 5.19 -0.13 2.53
CA GLY A 36 6.07 0.47 3.54
C GLY A 36 7.35 1.02 2.94
N SER A 37 8.20 1.63 3.77
CA SER A 37 9.49 2.20 3.38
C SER A 37 10.46 1.15 2.85
N SER A 38 11.52 1.58 2.17
CA SER A 38 12.59 0.69 1.74
C SER A 38 13.24 0.00 2.95
N GLY A 39 13.50 -1.31 2.84
CA GLY A 39 14.12 -2.08 3.92
C GLY A 39 13.21 -2.53 5.06
N CYS A 40 11.90 -2.22 5.05
CA CYS A 40 10.97 -2.62 6.12
C CYS A 40 10.54 -4.09 6.10
N GLY A 41 11.11 -4.95 5.25
CA GLY A 41 10.86 -6.40 5.25
C GLY A 41 9.86 -6.93 4.20
N LYS A 42 9.27 -6.11 3.33
CA LYS A 42 8.27 -6.52 2.32
C LYS A 42 8.74 -7.64 1.39
N THR A 43 9.81 -7.39 0.65
CA THR A 43 10.41 -8.37 -0.28
C THR A 43 10.84 -9.64 0.45
N THR A 44 11.39 -9.51 1.65
CA THR A 44 11.76 -10.64 2.50
C THR A 44 10.53 -11.48 2.85
N THR A 45 9.45 -10.84 3.27
CA THR A 45 8.16 -11.50 3.57
C THR A 45 7.62 -12.21 2.34
N LEU A 46 7.58 -11.54 1.18
CA LEU A 46 7.15 -12.12 -0.09
C LEU A 46 7.95 -13.39 -0.43
N ARG A 47 9.29 -13.31 -0.33
CA ARG A 47 10.21 -14.42 -0.61
C ARG A 47 10.08 -15.57 0.37
N MET A 48 9.80 -15.29 1.65
CA MET A 48 9.53 -16.33 2.64
C MET A 48 8.25 -17.10 2.32
N ILE A 49 7.17 -16.40 1.94
CA ILE A 49 5.92 -17.05 1.55
C ILE A 49 6.11 -17.89 0.28
N ALA A 50 6.88 -17.38 -0.68
CA ALA A 50 7.18 -18.10 -1.93
C ALA A 50 8.14 -19.30 -1.75
N GLY A 51 8.85 -19.39 -0.62
CA GLY A 51 9.88 -20.42 -0.38
C GLY A 51 11.23 -20.13 -1.03
N LEU A 52 11.49 -18.88 -1.40
CA LEU A 52 12.76 -18.38 -1.93
C LEU A 52 13.70 -17.91 -0.81
N GLU A 53 13.14 -17.65 0.38
CA GLU A 53 13.87 -17.30 1.59
C GLU A 53 13.33 -18.16 2.74
N THR A 54 14.21 -18.63 3.63
CA THR A 54 13.81 -19.48 4.76
C THR A 54 13.59 -18.60 5.99
N PRO A 55 12.39 -18.61 6.62
CA PRO A 55 12.18 -17.96 7.91
C PRO A 55 13.09 -18.53 9.00
N THR A 56 13.40 -17.73 10.02
CA THR A 56 14.13 -18.18 11.20
C THR A 56 13.22 -18.85 12.21
N LYS A 57 11.99 -18.33 12.37
CA LYS A 57 10.96 -18.85 13.31
C LYS A 57 9.57 -18.73 12.70
N GLY A 58 8.60 -19.41 13.34
CA GLY A 58 7.20 -19.31 13.02
C GLY A 58 6.70 -20.42 12.09
N GLU A 59 5.50 -20.24 11.56
CA GLU A 59 4.85 -21.18 10.66
C GLU A 59 4.20 -20.45 9.47
N ILE A 60 4.30 -21.03 8.27
CA ILE A 60 3.59 -20.58 7.04
C ILE A 60 2.75 -21.74 6.54
N ARG A 61 1.45 -21.48 6.29
CA ARG A 61 0.52 -22.48 5.75
C ARG A 61 -0.17 -21.98 4.48
N PHE A 62 -0.47 -22.92 3.60
CA PHE A 62 -1.39 -22.75 2.48
C PHE A 62 -2.57 -23.66 2.70
N ASP A 63 -3.75 -23.13 3.03
CA ASP A 63 -4.86 -23.87 3.62
C ASP A 63 -4.37 -24.71 4.83
N ASP A 64 -4.65 -26.00 4.83
CA ASP A 64 -4.20 -26.91 5.88
C ASP A 64 -2.76 -27.42 5.72
N LYS A 65 -2.11 -27.13 4.58
CA LYS A 65 -0.78 -27.63 4.28
C LYS A 65 0.31 -26.70 4.83
N ILE A 66 1.18 -27.25 5.68
CA ILE A 66 2.33 -26.51 6.21
C ILE A 66 3.39 -26.39 5.11
N MET A 67 3.77 -25.13 4.79
CA MET A 67 4.83 -24.79 3.84
C MET A 67 6.17 -24.58 4.55
N PHE A 68 6.11 -24.02 5.76
CA PHE A 68 7.25 -23.85 6.64
C PHE A 68 6.79 -23.98 8.10
N SER A 69 7.59 -24.64 8.92
CA SER A 69 7.44 -24.62 10.39
C SER A 69 8.80 -24.86 11.02
N SER A 70 9.27 -23.91 11.82
CA SER A 70 10.50 -24.05 12.59
C SER A 70 10.41 -25.12 13.66
N GLU A 71 9.23 -25.29 14.28
CA GLU A 71 9.00 -26.30 15.33
C GLU A 71 8.96 -27.73 14.77
N LYS A 72 8.32 -27.93 13.62
CA LYS A 72 8.16 -29.24 12.98
C LYS A 72 9.29 -29.58 12.02
N ASN A 73 10.27 -28.68 11.87
CA ASN A 73 11.38 -28.81 10.91
C ASN A 73 10.91 -29.09 9.48
N ILE A 74 9.85 -28.37 9.05
CA ILE A 74 9.28 -28.46 7.70
C ILE A 74 9.69 -27.24 6.91
N ASN A 75 10.24 -27.44 5.71
CA ASN A 75 10.49 -26.37 4.73
C ASN A 75 10.26 -26.89 3.31
N VAL A 76 9.09 -26.59 2.77
CA VAL A 76 8.73 -26.97 1.40
C VAL A 76 9.44 -26.01 0.42
N PRO A 77 10.28 -26.50 -0.51
CA PRO A 77 10.99 -25.65 -1.46
C PRO A 77 10.03 -24.97 -2.44
N ALA A 78 10.41 -23.79 -2.96
CA ALA A 78 9.60 -22.95 -3.84
C ALA A 78 8.97 -23.73 -5.02
N ALA A 79 9.74 -24.60 -5.68
CA ALA A 79 9.26 -25.41 -6.80
C ALA A 79 8.07 -26.35 -6.48
N LYS A 80 7.84 -26.64 -5.19
CA LYS A 80 6.75 -27.51 -4.72
C LYS A 80 5.59 -26.72 -4.10
N ARG A 81 5.66 -25.38 -4.06
CA ARG A 81 4.58 -24.51 -3.52
C ARG A 81 3.52 -24.14 -4.57
N GLU A 82 3.72 -24.48 -5.84
CA GLU A 82 2.77 -24.26 -6.94
C GLU A 82 2.35 -22.79 -7.11
N VAL A 83 3.32 -21.89 -6.98
CA VAL A 83 3.11 -20.43 -7.03
C VAL A 83 3.80 -19.81 -8.25
N GLY A 84 3.24 -18.71 -8.74
CA GLY A 84 3.91 -17.84 -9.71
C GLY A 84 4.70 -16.76 -9.01
N PHE A 85 5.88 -16.42 -9.51
CA PHE A 85 6.70 -15.33 -8.97
C PHE A 85 7.19 -14.41 -10.09
N LEU A 86 6.85 -13.13 -10.00
CA LEU A 86 7.31 -12.07 -10.88
C LEU A 86 8.38 -11.24 -10.17
N PHE A 87 9.60 -11.32 -10.66
CA PHE A 87 10.74 -10.60 -10.12
C PHE A 87 10.78 -9.15 -10.62
N GLN A 88 11.38 -8.26 -9.85
CA GLN A 88 11.53 -6.84 -10.14
C GLN A 88 12.26 -6.58 -11.48
N ASN A 89 13.26 -7.40 -11.82
CA ASN A 89 14.03 -7.32 -13.06
C ASN A 89 13.42 -8.14 -14.22
N TYR A 90 12.16 -8.58 -14.07
CA TYR A 90 11.41 -9.43 -15.01
C TYR A 90 12.02 -10.80 -15.25
N ALA A 91 13.33 -10.97 -15.12
CA ALA A 91 14.08 -12.23 -15.29
C ALA A 91 13.71 -13.00 -16.60
N LEU A 92 13.54 -12.28 -17.71
CA LEU A 92 13.29 -12.92 -19.00
C LEU A 92 14.55 -13.65 -19.49
N TRP A 93 14.33 -14.78 -20.17
CA TRP A 93 15.41 -15.54 -20.81
C TRP A 93 15.87 -14.80 -22.06
N PRO A 94 17.10 -14.22 -22.11
CA PRO A 94 17.51 -13.33 -23.20
C PRO A 94 17.69 -14.06 -24.55
N HIS A 95 17.95 -15.36 -24.51
CA HIS A 95 18.16 -16.23 -25.68
C HIS A 95 16.87 -16.88 -26.20
N MET A 96 15.72 -16.59 -25.59
CA MET A 96 14.41 -17.07 -25.96
C MET A 96 13.54 -15.95 -26.52
N THR A 97 12.76 -16.24 -27.54
CA THR A 97 11.72 -15.32 -28.04
C THR A 97 10.62 -15.10 -26.99
N VAL A 98 9.74 -14.13 -27.23
CA VAL A 98 8.55 -13.89 -26.39
C VAL A 98 7.71 -15.17 -26.26
N THR A 99 7.40 -15.82 -27.37
CA THR A 99 6.68 -17.09 -27.41
C THR A 99 7.35 -18.15 -26.55
N GLN A 100 8.66 -18.33 -26.69
CA GLN A 100 9.43 -19.31 -25.92
C GLN A 100 9.49 -18.98 -24.42
N ASN A 101 9.65 -17.70 -24.08
CA ASN A 101 9.58 -17.27 -22.69
C ASN A 101 8.26 -17.66 -22.02
N ILE A 102 7.12 -17.44 -22.73
CA ILE A 102 5.79 -17.77 -22.20
C ILE A 102 5.58 -19.29 -22.14
N ALA A 103 6.06 -20.03 -23.14
CA ALA A 103 5.90 -21.48 -23.24
C ALA A 103 6.73 -22.25 -22.20
N PHE A 104 7.88 -21.71 -21.78
CA PHE A 104 8.89 -22.42 -20.97
C PHE A 104 8.31 -23.10 -19.71
N GLY A 105 7.47 -22.38 -18.94
CA GLY A 105 6.83 -22.94 -17.75
C GLY A 105 5.87 -24.10 -18.05
N LEU A 106 5.14 -24.00 -19.18
CA LEU A 106 4.20 -25.02 -19.62
C LEU A 106 4.93 -26.29 -20.12
N GLU A 107 6.06 -26.10 -20.83
CA GLU A 107 6.93 -27.20 -21.26
C GLU A 107 7.53 -27.94 -20.05
N THR A 108 8.02 -27.19 -19.06
CA THR A 108 8.55 -27.74 -17.80
C THR A 108 7.49 -28.56 -17.07
N LEU A 109 6.22 -28.11 -17.07
CA LEU A 109 5.06 -28.82 -16.54
C LEU A 109 4.54 -29.93 -17.42
N LYS A 110 5.22 -30.21 -18.56
CA LYS A 110 4.91 -31.30 -19.52
C LYS A 110 3.49 -31.22 -20.10
N TRP A 111 2.99 -30.01 -20.35
CA TRP A 111 1.72 -29.82 -21.05
C TRP A 111 1.80 -30.38 -22.49
N LYS A 112 0.68 -30.77 -23.08
CA LYS A 112 0.64 -31.19 -24.49
C LYS A 112 0.93 -30.03 -25.44
N LYS A 113 1.64 -30.24 -26.52
CA LYS A 113 2.03 -29.19 -27.49
C LYS A 113 0.85 -28.33 -27.98
N ALA A 114 -0.30 -28.94 -28.24
CA ALA A 114 -1.50 -28.23 -28.67
C ALA A 114 -2.01 -27.26 -27.58
N ASP A 115 -2.01 -27.69 -26.32
CA ASP A 115 -2.46 -26.89 -25.18
C ASP A 115 -1.47 -25.73 -24.90
N ILE A 116 -0.16 -25.98 -25.06
CA ILE A 116 0.88 -24.95 -24.98
C ILE A 116 0.64 -23.86 -26.01
N SER A 117 0.47 -24.26 -27.30
CA SER A 117 0.24 -23.29 -28.36
C SER A 117 -1.01 -22.44 -28.14
N ALA A 118 -2.12 -23.08 -27.76
CA ALA A 118 -3.36 -22.38 -27.44
C ALA A 118 -3.19 -21.40 -26.26
N ARG A 119 -2.52 -21.84 -25.17
CA ARG A 119 -2.31 -21.03 -23.99
C ARG A 119 -1.35 -19.87 -24.21
N VAL A 120 -0.29 -20.06 -24.99
CA VAL A 120 0.63 -18.98 -25.38
C VAL A 120 -0.10 -17.95 -26.24
N ALA A 121 -0.92 -18.36 -27.22
CA ALA A 121 -1.72 -17.43 -28.02
C ALA A 121 -2.71 -16.64 -27.18
N GLU A 122 -3.37 -17.29 -26.22
CA GLU A 122 -4.25 -16.63 -25.23
C GLU A 122 -3.48 -15.56 -24.43
N MET A 123 -2.29 -15.88 -23.92
CA MET A 123 -1.49 -14.95 -23.12
C MET A 123 -0.97 -13.77 -23.94
N LEU A 124 -0.50 -14.02 -25.17
CA LEU A 124 -0.08 -12.97 -26.09
C LEU A 124 -1.23 -11.97 -26.33
N LYS A 125 -2.43 -12.48 -26.64
CA LYS A 125 -3.62 -11.66 -26.85
C LYS A 125 -4.03 -10.89 -25.60
N THR A 126 -4.07 -11.54 -24.44
CA THR A 126 -4.44 -10.93 -23.16
C THR A 126 -3.51 -9.76 -22.82
N MET A 127 -2.20 -9.93 -23.07
CA MET A 127 -1.20 -8.90 -22.82
C MET A 127 -1.03 -7.90 -23.98
N LYS A 128 -1.74 -8.09 -25.11
CA LYS A 128 -1.64 -7.23 -26.32
C LYS A 128 -0.20 -7.14 -26.84
N ILE A 129 0.47 -8.28 -26.94
CA ILE A 129 1.87 -8.41 -27.39
C ILE A 129 2.04 -9.41 -28.54
N GLU A 130 0.97 -9.75 -29.28
CA GLU A 130 1.00 -10.72 -30.39
C GLU A 130 2.04 -10.35 -31.46
N GLN A 131 2.15 -9.07 -31.81
CA GLN A 131 3.09 -8.53 -32.78
C GLN A 131 4.57 -8.70 -32.39
N PHE A 132 4.84 -9.01 -31.11
CA PHE A 132 6.19 -9.21 -30.58
C PHE A 132 6.54 -10.68 -30.33
N ALA A 133 5.67 -11.61 -30.72
CA ALA A 133 5.76 -13.04 -30.39
C ALA A 133 7.13 -13.67 -30.78
N GLN A 134 7.74 -13.23 -31.87
CA GLN A 134 9.02 -13.75 -32.39
C GLN A 134 10.23 -12.88 -31.98
N ARG A 135 10.03 -11.77 -31.29
CA ARG A 135 11.12 -10.91 -30.82
C ARG A 135 11.81 -11.48 -29.58
N TYR A 136 13.06 -11.08 -29.40
CA TYR A 136 13.84 -11.35 -28.20
C TYR A 136 13.67 -10.22 -27.16
N PRO A 137 13.89 -10.49 -25.87
CA PRO A 137 13.76 -9.47 -24.81
C PRO A 137 14.53 -8.18 -25.08
N ALA A 138 15.73 -8.25 -25.66
CA ALA A 138 16.56 -7.07 -25.96
C ALA A 138 15.92 -6.12 -27.01
N GLU A 139 14.96 -6.59 -27.79
CA GLU A 139 14.24 -5.84 -28.82
C GLU A 139 12.96 -5.19 -28.31
N LEU A 140 12.70 -5.28 -26.99
CA LEU A 140 11.47 -4.83 -26.35
C LEU A 140 11.73 -3.67 -25.42
N SER A 141 10.77 -2.74 -25.34
CA SER A 141 10.75 -1.73 -24.29
C SER A 141 10.52 -2.36 -22.91
N GLY A 142 10.87 -1.66 -21.82
CA GLY A 142 10.67 -2.15 -20.46
C GLY A 142 9.23 -2.58 -20.17
N GLY A 143 8.23 -1.81 -20.62
CA GLY A 143 6.82 -2.19 -20.46
C GLY A 143 6.40 -3.42 -21.29
N GLN A 144 7.00 -3.61 -22.47
CA GLN A 144 6.78 -4.82 -23.27
C GLN A 144 7.42 -6.04 -22.59
N GLN A 145 8.64 -5.91 -22.07
CA GLN A 145 9.31 -6.96 -21.29
C GLN A 145 8.49 -7.36 -20.06
N GLN A 146 7.92 -6.37 -19.35
CA GLN A 146 7.05 -6.63 -18.21
C GLN A 146 5.81 -7.42 -18.60
N ARG A 147 5.11 -7.05 -19.67
CA ARG A 147 3.94 -7.80 -20.18
C ARG A 147 4.30 -9.24 -20.53
N VAL A 148 5.46 -9.47 -21.11
CA VAL A 148 5.99 -10.83 -21.37
C VAL A 148 6.22 -11.59 -20.07
N ALA A 149 6.82 -10.96 -19.07
CA ALA A 149 7.08 -11.58 -17.77
C ALA A 149 5.79 -11.94 -17.03
N ILE A 150 4.79 -11.06 -17.07
CA ILE A 150 3.44 -11.33 -16.54
C ILE A 150 2.82 -12.51 -17.30
N ALA A 151 2.81 -12.47 -18.64
CA ALA A 151 2.28 -13.55 -19.47
C ALA A 151 2.92 -14.91 -19.15
N ARG A 152 4.27 -14.95 -19.04
CA ARG A 152 5.03 -16.14 -18.65
C ARG A 152 4.62 -16.68 -17.29
N THR A 153 4.48 -15.79 -16.32
CA THR A 153 4.15 -16.16 -14.93
C THR A 153 2.70 -16.65 -14.82
N LEU A 154 1.78 -16.10 -15.61
CA LEU A 154 0.36 -16.46 -15.64
C LEU A 154 0.02 -17.66 -16.52
N ALA A 155 0.90 -18.00 -17.51
CA ALA A 155 0.66 -19.10 -18.43
C ALA A 155 0.34 -20.41 -17.71
N PRO A 156 1.08 -20.82 -16.64
CA PRO A 156 0.81 -22.05 -15.89
C PRO A 156 -0.47 -22.04 -15.04
N LYS A 157 -1.22 -20.94 -15.01
CA LYS A 157 -2.42 -20.76 -14.16
C LYS A 157 -2.11 -20.96 -12.66
N PRO A 158 -1.16 -20.21 -12.09
CA PRO A 158 -0.80 -20.35 -10.67
C PRO A 158 -1.98 -20.03 -9.78
N ARG A 159 -2.09 -20.73 -8.65
CA ARG A 159 -3.11 -20.45 -7.62
C ARG A 159 -2.80 -19.19 -6.83
N VAL A 160 -1.52 -18.87 -6.65
CA VAL A 160 -1.01 -17.68 -5.98
C VAL A 160 0.02 -17.02 -6.89
N LEU A 161 -0.08 -15.71 -7.04
CA LEU A 161 0.89 -14.90 -7.79
C LEU A 161 1.59 -13.92 -6.84
N PHE A 162 2.90 -14.03 -6.74
CA PHE A 162 3.76 -13.09 -6.04
C PHE A 162 4.39 -12.11 -7.02
N MET A 163 4.38 -10.83 -6.68
CA MET A 163 4.94 -9.77 -7.52
C MET A 163 5.81 -8.84 -6.67
N ASP A 164 7.12 -8.79 -6.99
CA ASP A 164 8.12 -7.97 -6.27
C ASP A 164 8.38 -6.70 -7.09
N GLU A 165 7.75 -5.58 -6.68
CA GLU A 165 7.82 -4.25 -7.32
C GLU A 165 7.68 -4.25 -8.85
N PRO A 166 6.63 -4.87 -9.41
CA PRO A 166 6.58 -5.11 -10.85
C PRO A 166 6.44 -3.84 -11.71
N LEU A 167 5.95 -2.72 -11.14
CA LEU A 167 5.72 -1.48 -11.88
C LEU A 167 6.80 -0.41 -11.66
N SER A 168 7.81 -0.67 -10.84
CA SER A 168 8.81 0.32 -10.42
C SER A 168 9.63 0.91 -11.59
N ASN A 169 9.87 0.14 -12.64
CA ASN A 169 10.70 0.54 -13.80
C ASN A 169 9.89 1.15 -14.96
N LEU A 170 8.63 1.52 -14.74
CA LEU A 170 7.75 2.07 -15.77
C LEU A 170 7.56 3.57 -15.60
N ASP A 171 7.36 4.28 -16.73
CA ASP A 171 6.90 5.65 -16.72
C ASP A 171 5.47 5.78 -16.15
N ALA A 172 5.08 7.00 -15.76
CA ALA A 172 3.82 7.27 -15.07
C ALA A 172 2.57 6.85 -15.88
N LYS A 173 2.59 7.08 -17.21
CA LYS A 173 1.46 6.75 -18.10
C LYS A 173 1.28 5.23 -18.18
N LEU A 174 2.38 4.54 -18.48
CA LEU A 174 2.38 3.07 -18.62
C LEU A 174 2.05 2.39 -17.28
N ARG A 175 2.53 2.94 -16.16
CA ARG A 175 2.19 2.46 -14.82
C ARG A 175 0.68 2.54 -14.56
N GLY A 176 0.02 3.64 -14.96
CA GLY A 176 -1.44 3.79 -14.87
C GLY A 176 -2.22 2.74 -15.69
N GLU A 177 -1.78 2.50 -16.93
CA GLU A 177 -2.36 1.47 -17.81
C GLU A 177 -2.19 0.07 -17.19
N MET A 178 -0.99 -0.25 -16.70
CA MET A 178 -0.68 -1.55 -16.11
C MET A 178 -1.42 -1.82 -14.81
N ARG A 179 -1.65 -0.81 -13.97
CA ARG A 179 -2.52 -0.94 -12.79
C ARG A 179 -3.93 -1.39 -13.19
N THR A 180 -4.51 -0.75 -14.20
CA THR A 180 -5.84 -1.12 -14.70
C THR A 180 -5.88 -2.56 -15.22
N GLU A 181 -4.84 -2.96 -15.97
CA GLU A 181 -4.70 -4.33 -16.50
C GLU A 181 -4.53 -5.36 -15.36
N LEU A 182 -3.67 -5.11 -14.37
CA LEU A 182 -3.47 -6.00 -13.22
C LEU A 182 -4.75 -6.19 -12.40
N LYS A 183 -5.51 -5.11 -12.18
CA LYS A 183 -6.79 -5.19 -11.46
C LYS A 183 -7.80 -6.06 -12.21
N ARG A 184 -7.86 -5.91 -13.54
CA ARG A 184 -8.72 -6.72 -14.40
C ARG A 184 -8.29 -8.19 -14.39
N LEU A 185 -7.00 -8.45 -14.56
CA LEU A 185 -6.45 -9.81 -14.52
C LEU A 185 -6.74 -10.53 -13.21
N HIS A 186 -6.57 -9.86 -12.09
CA HIS A 186 -6.91 -10.41 -10.78
C HIS A 186 -8.38 -10.84 -10.72
N LYS A 187 -9.29 -9.97 -11.20
CA LYS A 187 -10.74 -10.27 -11.24
C LYS A 187 -11.05 -11.46 -12.15
N ASP A 188 -10.44 -11.50 -13.35
CA ASP A 188 -10.73 -12.52 -14.37
C ASP A 188 -10.16 -13.89 -13.98
N MET A 189 -9.01 -13.92 -13.28
CA MET A 189 -8.35 -15.15 -12.87
C MET A 189 -8.88 -15.75 -11.57
N GLY A 190 -9.39 -14.93 -10.65
CA GLY A 190 -9.79 -15.35 -9.32
C GLY A 190 -8.66 -15.97 -8.49
N SER A 191 -7.40 -15.67 -8.81
CA SER A 191 -6.22 -16.13 -8.06
C SER A 191 -5.88 -15.17 -6.91
N THR A 192 -5.17 -15.65 -5.89
CA THR A 192 -4.65 -14.80 -4.82
C THR A 192 -3.39 -14.07 -5.30
N PHE A 193 -3.35 -12.75 -5.19
CA PHE A 193 -2.20 -11.93 -5.55
C PHE A 193 -1.56 -11.34 -4.29
N VAL A 194 -0.24 -11.49 -4.17
CA VAL A 194 0.56 -10.82 -3.13
C VAL A 194 1.58 -9.94 -3.82
N TYR A 195 1.46 -8.65 -3.58
CA TYR A 195 2.12 -7.59 -4.32
C TYR A 195 3.00 -6.76 -3.40
N VAL A 196 4.23 -6.49 -3.79
CA VAL A 196 5.13 -5.58 -3.07
C VAL A 196 5.24 -4.27 -3.83
N THR A 197 5.10 -3.18 -3.16
CA THR A 197 5.38 -1.84 -3.69
C THR A 197 5.76 -0.87 -2.57
N HIS A 198 6.38 0.24 -2.94
CA HIS A 198 6.55 1.43 -2.11
C HIS A 198 5.61 2.57 -2.58
N ASP A 199 4.87 2.38 -3.67
CA ASP A 199 3.93 3.36 -4.22
C ASP A 199 2.56 3.21 -3.54
N GLN A 200 2.15 4.26 -2.82
CA GLN A 200 0.88 4.28 -2.09
C GLN A 200 -0.32 4.21 -3.04
N LEU A 201 -0.23 4.87 -4.21
CA LEU A 201 -1.33 4.89 -5.18
C LEU A 201 -1.57 3.49 -5.77
N GLU A 202 -0.51 2.71 -5.99
CA GLU A 202 -0.63 1.30 -6.37
C GLU A 202 -1.36 0.50 -5.29
N ALA A 203 -0.91 0.62 -4.03
CA ALA A 203 -1.51 -0.07 -2.90
C ALA A 203 -3.00 0.30 -2.74
N MET A 204 -3.32 1.59 -2.75
CA MET A 204 -4.69 2.09 -2.57
C MET A 204 -5.64 1.67 -3.69
N THR A 205 -5.15 1.56 -4.94
CA THR A 205 -6.01 1.31 -6.11
C THR A 205 -6.15 -0.16 -6.50
N LEU A 206 -5.14 -0.99 -6.22
CA LEU A 206 -5.11 -2.41 -6.60
C LEU A 206 -5.66 -3.33 -5.52
N SER A 207 -5.41 -3.02 -4.24
CA SER A 207 -5.55 -3.98 -3.16
C SER A 207 -6.98 -4.18 -2.68
N THR A 208 -7.27 -5.40 -2.24
CA THR A 208 -8.41 -5.69 -1.35
C THR A 208 -8.04 -5.40 0.11
N LYS A 209 -6.78 -5.67 0.48
CA LYS A 209 -6.20 -5.32 1.79
C LYS A 209 -4.74 -4.87 1.63
N ILE A 210 -4.34 -3.93 2.45
CA ILE A 210 -2.96 -3.43 2.55
C ILE A 210 -2.36 -3.95 3.85
N CYS A 211 -1.19 -4.58 3.75
CA CYS A 211 -0.31 -4.93 4.86
C CYS A 211 0.78 -3.85 4.94
N LEU A 212 0.60 -2.86 5.80
CA LEU A 212 1.58 -1.80 6.01
C LEU A 212 2.62 -2.24 7.02
N MET A 213 3.88 -2.21 6.63
CA MET A 213 5.02 -2.65 7.44
C MET A 213 5.97 -1.49 7.73
N ASN A 214 6.53 -1.48 8.92
CA ASN A 214 7.64 -0.61 9.30
C ASN A 214 8.66 -1.37 10.14
N GLU A 215 9.95 -1.26 9.81
CA GLU A 215 11.07 -1.89 10.57
C GLU A 215 10.82 -3.38 10.88
N GLY A 216 10.30 -4.12 9.90
CA GLY A 216 10.02 -5.55 10.04
C GLY A 216 8.74 -5.90 10.80
N VAL A 217 7.98 -4.91 11.27
CA VAL A 217 6.77 -5.08 12.08
C VAL A 217 5.53 -4.66 11.30
N LEU A 218 4.45 -5.42 11.43
CA LEU A 218 3.13 -5.08 10.91
C LEU A 218 2.55 -3.89 11.69
N GLN A 219 2.21 -2.82 10.97
CA GLN A 219 1.59 -1.64 11.55
C GLN A 219 0.06 -1.68 11.42
N GLN A 220 -0.45 -2.07 10.25
CA GLN A 220 -1.88 -2.25 10.01
C GLN A 220 -2.12 -3.21 8.84
N TYR A 221 -3.18 -4.03 8.96
CA TYR A 221 -3.67 -4.90 7.88
C TYR A 221 -5.17 -4.71 7.71
N ALA A 222 -5.57 -3.93 6.72
CA ALA A 222 -6.96 -3.54 6.52
C ALA A 222 -7.24 -3.19 5.03
N PRO A 223 -8.52 -3.04 4.62
CA PRO A 223 -8.88 -2.49 3.32
C PRO A 223 -8.31 -1.08 3.12
N PRO A 224 -8.00 -0.67 1.86
CA PRO A 224 -7.36 0.61 1.57
C PRO A 224 -8.03 1.83 2.22
N LEU A 225 -9.35 1.95 2.09
CA LEU A 225 -10.09 3.09 2.67
C LEU A 225 -10.07 3.09 4.20
N GLU A 226 -9.97 1.93 4.84
CA GLU A 226 -9.83 1.85 6.29
C GLU A 226 -8.44 2.30 6.74
N VAL A 227 -7.37 1.89 6.02
CA VAL A 227 -6.01 2.36 6.27
C VAL A 227 -5.90 3.88 6.14
N TYR A 228 -6.60 4.48 5.17
CA TYR A 228 -6.61 5.92 4.94
C TYR A 228 -7.44 6.68 5.98
N ASN A 229 -8.68 6.22 6.25
CA ASN A 229 -9.65 6.94 7.09
C ASN A 229 -9.50 6.64 8.59
N ARG A 230 -8.98 5.47 8.95
CA ARG A 230 -8.81 5.00 10.35
C ARG A 230 -7.44 4.36 10.54
N PRO A 231 -6.35 5.11 10.36
CA PRO A 231 -5.00 4.61 10.60
C PRO A 231 -4.85 4.19 12.06
N ALA A 232 -4.23 3.03 12.29
CA ALA A 232 -4.11 2.46 13.62
C ALA A 232 -3.20 3.30 14.55
N ASN A 233 -2.27 4.05 13.97
CA ASN A 233 -1.31 4.87 14.71
C ASN A 233 -0.80 6.04 13.88
N LEU A 234 -0.02 6.92 14.50
CA LEU A 234 0.59 8.11 13.88
C LEU A 234 1.48 7.76 12.68
N PHE A 235 2.21 6.64 12.74
CA PHE A 235 3.05 6.20 11.61
C PHE A 235 2.21 5.92 10.37
N VAL A 236 1.11 5.17 10.52
CA VAL A 236 0.20 4.87 9.40
C VAL A 236 -0.45 6.14 8.86
N ALA A 237 -0.84 7.05 9.76
CA ALA A 237 -1.47 8.32 9.42
C ALA A 237 -0.56 9.21 8.56
N ASP A 238 0.72 9.33 8.94
CA ASP A 238 1.73 10.10 8.22
C ASP A 238 2.16 9.41 6.92
N PHE A 239 2.36 8.09 6.96
CA PHE A 239 2.85 7.34 5.82
C PHE A 239 1.83 7.28 4.67
N VAL A 240 0.52 7.21 4.94
CA VAL A 240 -0.52 7.01 3.92
C VAL A 240 -1.23 8.32 3.59
N GLY A 241 -1.14 8.72 2.32
CA GLY A 241 -1.71 9.95 1.76
C GLY A 241 -0.65 10.81 1.08
N ASN A 242 -1.04 11.50 0.02
CA ASN A 242 -0.19 12.47 -0.68
C ASN A 242 -1.04 13.68 -1.10
N PRO A 243 -0.86 14.83 -0.46
CA PRO A 243 0.06 15.10 0.66
C PRO A 243 -0.21 14.27 1.91
N ALA A 244 0.82 14.14 2.77
CA ALA A 244 0.67 13.45 4.07
C ALA A 244 -0.35 14.15 4.98
N MET A 245 -0.86 13.43 5.98
CA MET A 245 -1.74 13.98 7.00
C MET A 245 -1.03 15.10 7.78
N ASN A 246 -1.73 16.19 8.06
CA ASN A 246 -1.25 17.17 9.02
C ASN A 246 -1.39 16.60 10.44
N ILE A 247 -0.28 16.46 11.15
CA ILE A 247 -0.25 15.97 12.52
C ILE A 247 0.09 17.16 13.41
N VAL A 248 -0.88 17.64 14.19
CA VAL A 248 -0.77 18.84 15.00
C VAL A 248 -0.84 18.47 16.49
N GLU A 249 0.10 18.99 17.26
CA GLU A 249 0.07 18.81 18.70
C GLU A 249 -1.04 19.64 19.35
N ALA A 250 -1.78 19.02 20.26
CA ALA A 250 -2.86 19.66 20.98
C ALA A 250 -2.96 19.14 22.42
N LYS A 251 -3.70 19.87 23.25
CA LYS A 251 -4.14 19.40 24.56
C LYS A 251 -5.63 19.12 24.51
N ALA A 252 -6.05 18.06 25.18
CA ALA A 252 -7.46 17.72 25.27
C ALA A 252 -7.86 17.37 26.69
N LYS A 253 -9.08 17.77 27.06
CA LYS A 253 -9.72 17.38 28.30
C LYS A 253 -11.08 16.78 28.00
N LYS A 254 -11.29 15.52 28.36
CA LYS A 254 -12.56 14.85 28.15
C LYS A 254 -13.66 15.47 28.99
N ILE A 255 -14.77 15.84 28.35
CA ILE A 255 -15.95 16.47 29.00
C ILE A 255 -17.08 15.45 29.18
N SER A 256 -17.31 14.62 28.12
CA SER A 256 -18.34 13.62 28.11
C SER A 256 -17.85 12.35 27.36
N PRO A 257 -18.62 11.25 27.30
CA PRO A 257 -18.16 10.02 26.66
C PRO A 257 -17.58 10.19 25.24
N ASN A 258 -18.13 11.11 24.45
CA ASN A 258 -17.74 11.37 23.07
C ASN A 258 -17.31 12.83 22.80
N VAL A 259 -17.05 13.65 23.84
CA VAL A 259 -16.67 15.08 23.67
C VAL A 259 -15.43 15.40 24.50
N ALA A 260 -14.51 16.13 23.90
CA ALA A 260 -13.37 16.73 24.58
C ALA A 260 -13.24 18.21 24.25
N ASP A 261 -12.89 19.04 25.25
CA ASP A 261 -12.37 20.38 25.06
C ASP A 261 -10.92 20.28 24.58
N ILE A 262 -10.55 21.01 23.53
CA ILE A 262 -9.20 20.96 22.94
C ILE A 262 -8.63 22.37 22.78
N GLU A 263 -7.32 22.48 22.96
CA GLU A 263 -6.54 23.66 22.65
C GLU A 263 -5.64 23.36 21.44
N ILE A 264 -5.89 24.04 20.32
CA ILE A 264 -5.16 23.86 19.05
C ILE A 264 -4.88 25.23 18.40
N PHE A 265 -3.67 25.49 17.92
CA PHE A 265 -3.21 26.76 17.32
C PHE A 265 -3.42 27.99 18.22
N GLY A 266 -3.48 27.81 19.55
CA GLY A 266 -3.80 28.87 20.50
C GLY A 266 -5.30 29.21 20.60
N HIS A 267 -6.17 28.45 19.97
CA HIS A 267 -7.62 28.58 20.03
C HIS A 267 -8.25 27.45 20.83
N HIS A 268 -9.35 27.77 21.55
CA HIS A 268 -10.21 26.75 22.14
C HIS A 268 -11.19 26.21 21.10
N ALA A 269 -11.39 24.90 21.12
CA ALA A 269 -12.34 24.22 20.27
C ALA A 269 -12.89 22.96 20.95
N VAL A 270 -13.99 22.44 20.45
CA VAL A 270 -14.61 21.22 20.92
C VAL A 270 -14.38 20.10 19.90
N PHE A 271 -13.80 18.99 20.35
CA PHE A 271 -13.74 17.76 19.56
C PHE A 271 -14.96 16.89 19.88
N GLN A 272 -15.76 16.62 18.87
CA GLN A 272 -16.92 15.71 18.93
C GLN A 272 -16.57 14.42 18.20
N ALA A 273 -16.35 13.35 18.95
CA ALA A 273 -16.09 12.02 18.40
C ALA A 273 -17.38 11.38 17.87
N ASN A 274 -17.23 10.52 16.88
CA ASN A 274 -18.34 9.75 16.31
C ASN A 274 -18.82 8.63 17.26
N ASP A 275 -17.91 8.12 18.10
CA ASP A 275 -18.17 7.06 19.07
C ASP A 275 -17.60 7.48 20.44
N ASP A 276 -17.99 6.77 21.50
CA ASP A 276 -17.40 6.95 22.82
C ASP A 276 -15.91 6.58 22.77
N PHE A 277 -15.08 7.30 23.51
CA PHE A 277 -13.65 7.05 23.53
C PHE A 277 -13.07 7.13 24.96
N ASP A 278 -11.94 6.48 25.16
CA ASP A 278 -11.14 6.60 26.38
C ASP A 278 -9.84 7.35 26.12
N MET A 279 -9.46 8.23 27.05
CA MET A 279 -8.26 9.04 26.95
C MET A 279 -7.43 8.86 28.22
N LYS A 280 -6.15 8.48 28.05
CA LYS A 280 -5.22 8.24 29.16
C LYS A 280 -4.33 9.45 29.48
N SER A 281 -4.21 10.39 28.53
CA SER A 281 -3.35 11.56 28.61
C SER A 281 -4.06 12.78 28.02
N GLU A 282 -3.83 13.96 28.58
CA GLU A 282 -4.27 15.22 27.99
C GLU A 282 -3.42 15.63 26.77
N LYS A 283 -2.25 15.03 26.60
CA LYS A 283 -1.38 15.27 25.43
C LYS A 283 -1.84 14.42 24.26
N ILE A 284 -2.36 15.08 23.24
CA ILE A 284 -2.86 14.44 22.03
C ILE A 284 -2.17 14.98 20.79
N SER A 285 -2.31 14.26 19.69
CA SER A 285 -2.05 14.77 18.34
C SER A 285 -3.34 14.68 17.53
N LEU A 286 -3.70 15.78 16.86
CA LEU A 286 -4.81 15.78 15.91
C LEU A 286 -4.26 15.50 14.51
N GLY A 287 -4.86 14.52 13.84
CA GLY A 287 -4.58 14.19 12.43
C GLY A 287 -5.65 14.81 11.54
N ILE A 288 -5.23 15.70 10.64
CA ILE A 288 -6.12 16.43 9.74
C ILE A 288 -5.66 16.15 8.30
N ARG A 289 -6.48 15.48 7.51
CA ARG A 289 -6.19 15.28 6.09
C ARG A 289 -6.21 16.60 5.34
N PRO A 290 -5.36 16.80 4.31
CA PRO A 290 -5.29 18.05 3.55
C PRO A 290 -6.62 18.52 2.96
N GLU A 291 -7.50 17.61 2.57
CA GLU A 291 -8.85 17.89 2.07
C GLU A 291 -9.82 18.40 3.14
N PHE A 292 -9.49 18.26 4.42
CA PHE A 292 -10.27 18.78 5.54
C PHE A 292 -9.82 20.17 6.02
N LEU A 293 -8.95 20.83 5.25
CA LEU A 293 -8.52 22.22 5.47
C LEU A 293 -8.96 23.13 4.31
N PRO A 294 -10.27 23.31 4.07
CA PRO A 294 -10.74 24.18 2.99
C PRO A 294 -10.35 25.64 3.25
N ILE A 295 -9.81 26.28 2.19
CA ILE A 295 -9.49 27.71 2.20
C ILE A 295 -10.71 28.49 1.69
N SER A 296 -11.16 29.48 2.44
CA SER A 296 -12.29 30.34 2.07
C SER A 296 -12.27 31.65 2.86
N ASP A 297 -12.87 32.72 2.33
CA ASP A 297 -12.95 34.03 3.00
C ASP A 297 -13.73 33.98 4.34
N ARG A 298 -14.53 32.91 4.56
CA ARG A 298 -15.33 32.69 5.77
C ARG A 298 -14.68 31.67 6.71
N GLY A 299 -13.41 31.34 6.52
CA GLY A 299 -12.71 30.39 7.38
C GLY A 299 -12.62 30.88 8.83
N ASP A 300 -12.64 29.95 9.78
CA ASP A 300 -12.59 30.21 11.22
C ASP A 300 -11.19 30.62 11.69
N LEU A 301 -10.16 30.20 10.96
CA LEU A 301 -8.76 30.41 11.28
C LEU A 301 -8.10 31.34 10.24
N GLU A 302 -7.14 32.16 10.69
CA GLU A 302 -6.31 33.00 9.84
C GLU A 302 -4.86 32.47 9.81
N GLY A 303 -4.29 32.33 8.61
CA GLY A 303 -2.91 31.92 8.39
C GLY A 303 -2.28 32.68 7.22
N GLN A 304 -1.07 32.26 6.84
CA GLN A 304 -0.34 32.82 5.70
C GLN A 304 -0.10 31.72 4.68
N ALA A 305 -0.25 32.06 3.38
CA ALA A 305 0.12 31.19 2.28
C ALA A 305 1.65 31.06 2.21
N TYR A 306 2.22 30.02 2.80
CA TYR A 306 3.66 29.78 2.80
C TYR A 306 4.19 29.41 1.41
N SER A 307 3.46 28.54 0.69
CA SER A 307 3.71 28.24 -0.72
C SER A 307 2.46 27.65 -1.39
N THR A 308 2.33 27.87 -2.69
CA THR A 308 1.26 27.33 -3.52
C THR A 308 1.88 26.48 -4.62
N LEU A 309 1.39 25.24 -4.78
CA LEU A 309 1.94 24.23 -5.70
C LEU A 309 0.81 23.71 -6.61
N PRO A 310 0.49 24.41 -7.71
CA PRO A 310 -0.53 23.96 -8.66
C PRO A 310 -0.05 22.71 -9.41
N ALA A 311 -0.88 21.63 -9.39
CA ALA A 311 -0.61 20.39 -10.11
C ALA A 311 -1.65 20.11 -11.23
N GLY A 312 -2.33 21.15 -11.70
CA GLY A 312 -3.34 21.11 -12.75
C GLY A 312 -4.75 20.95 -12.21
N MET A 313 -5.19 19.74 -11.88
CA MET A 313 -6.54 19.48 -11.36
C MET A 313 -6.70 19.93 -9.91
N GLU A 314 -5.64 19.93 -9.15
CA GLU A 314 -5.58 20.32 -7.75
C GLU A 314 -4.37 21.22 -7.47
N THR A 315 -4.47 21.98 -6.39
CA THR A 315 -3.39 22.83 -5.87
C THR A 315 -3.14 22.44 -4.41
N THR A 316 -1.90 22.13 -4.08
CA THR A 316 -1.47 22.02 -2.69
C THR A 316 -1.04 23.38 -2.18
N VAL A 317 -1.72 23.88 -1.14
CA VAL A 317 -1.37 25.13 -0.46
C VAL A 317 -0.75 24.79 0.89
N LYS A 318 0.47 25.26 1.13
CA LYS A 318 1.08 25.21 2.46
C LYS A 318 0.65 26.45 3.24
N ILE A 319 0.01 26.24 4.38
CA ILE A 319 -0.53 27.28 5.24
C ILE A 319 0.34 27.36 6.49
N LYS A 320 0.92 28.52 6.76
CA LYS A 320 1.61 28.79 8.03
C LYS A 320 0.62 29.36 9.02
N ILE A 321 0.49 28.71 10.20
CA ILE A 321 -0.28 29.17 11.34
C ILE A 321 0.52 28.91 12.61
N ALA A 322 0.71 29.94 13.45
CA ALA A 322 1.63 29.87 14.59
C ALA A 322 3.03 29.37 14.14
N ASP A 323 3.52 28.30 14.77
CA ASP A 323 4.80 27.65 14.43
C ASP A 323 4.64 26.43 13.50
N GLU A 324 3.42 26.17 13.00
CA GLU A 324 3.09 24.98 12.18
C GLU A 324 2.95 25.35 10.70
N ILE A 325 3.27 24.38 9.82
CA ILE A 325 3.01 24.46 8.37
C ILE A 325 2.07 23.34 7.99
N LEU A 326 0.85 23.68 7.63
CA LEU A 326 -0.20 22.73 7.24
C LEU A 326 -0.29 22.63 5.72
N SER A 327 -0.69 21.46 5.24
CA SER A 327 -1.01 21.21 3.84
C SER A 327 -2.53 21.22 3.64
N SER A 328 -3.02 22.06 2.74
CA SER A 328 -4.40 22.03 2.25
C SER A 328 -4.40 21.61 0.78
N VAL A 329 -5.42 20.88 0.34
CA VAL A 329 -5.63 20.55 -1.08
C VAL A 329 -6.93 21.21 -1.55
N VAL A 330 -6.82 22.02 -2.59
CA VAL A 330 -7.93 22.75 -3.19
C VAL A 330 -8.09 22.33 -4.66
N PHE A 331 -9.30 22.10 -5.12
CA PHE A 331 -9.55 21.79 -6.53
C PHE A 331 -9.36 23.03 -7.42
N GLY A 332 -8.69 22.84 -8.56
CA GLY A 332 -8.38 23.87 -9.53
C GLY A 332 -6.97 24.43 -9.40
N ALA A 333 -6.58 25.22 -10.39
CA ALA A 333 -5.32 25.96 -10.39
C ALA A 333 -5.52 27.29 -9.66
N ILE A 334 -5.15 27.33 -8.39
CA ILE A 334 -5.17 28.52 -7.55
C ILE A 334 -3.72 28.91 -7.27
N ASP A 335 -3.43 30.20 -7.29
CA ASP A 335 -2.12 30.74 -6.94
C ASP A 335 -2.30 31.88 -5.94
N TYR A 336 -1.81 31.68 -4.72
CA TYR A 336 -1.74 32.71 -3.69
C TYR A 336 -0.33 33.31 -3.67
N GLU A 337 -0.24 34.63 -3.56
CA GLU A 337 1.05 35.27 -3.30
C GLU A 337 1.65 34.74 -1.98
N THR A 338 2.97 34.55 -1.98
CA THR A 338 3.69 34.13 -0.76
C THR A 338 3.46 35.15 0.36
N ASP A 339 3.24 34.64 1.58
CA ASP A 339 2.90 35.40 2.79
C ASP A 339 1.54 36.12 2.75
N ALA A 340 0.73 35.93 1.68
CA ALA A 340 -0.63 36.47 1.67
C ALA A 340 -1.45 35.89 2.82
N LYS A 341 -2.23 36.76 3.48
CA LYS A 341 -3.19 36.33 4.49
C LYS A 341 -4.31 35.54 3.86
N ILE A 342 -4.56 34.36 4.37
CA ILE A 342 -5.65 33.47 3.95
C ILE A 342 -6.45 33.02 5.14
N ARG A 343 -7.73 32.75 4.92
CA ARG A 343 -8.59 32.14 5.92
C ARG A 343 -8.94 30.72 5.53
N PHE A 344 -9.01 29.83 6.52
CA PHE A 344 -9.31 28.43 6.31
C PHE A 344 -10.09 27.88 7.51
N SER A 345 -10.70 26.74 7.35
CA SER A 345 -11.40 26.03 8.43
C SER A 345 -10.85 24.60 8.58
N VAL A 346 -11.08 24.02 9.75
CA VAL A 346 -10.95 22.56 9.95
C VAL A 346 -12.35 21.98 9.77
N ALA A 347 -12.59 21.26 8.66
CA ALA A 347 -13.92 20.81 8.27
C ALA A 347 -14.03 19.29 8.17
N GLY A 348 -15.26 18.77 8.23
CA GLY A 348 -15.55 17.34 8.06
C GLY A 348 -15.53 16.51 9.34
N ASN A 349 -15.95 15.24 9.23
CA ASN A 349 -16.05 14.29 10.34
C ASN A 349 -14.88 13.27 10.37
N GLY A 350 -13.81 13.56 9.63
CA GLY A 350 -12.65 12.68 9.49
C GLY A 350 -11.41 13.15 10.25
N ILE A 351 -11.57 14.03 11.22
CA ILE A 351 -10.48 14.49 12.08
C ILE A 351 -10.16 13.38 13.08
N LEU A 352 -8.88 13.04 13.20
CA LEU A 352 -8.40 11.93 14.02
C LEU A 352 -7.72 12.46 15.28
N MET A 353 -7.98 11.81 16.39
CA MET A 353 -7.32 12.08 17.67
C MET A 353 -6.43 10.90 18.03
N PHE A 354 -5.15 11.14 18.23
CA PHE A 354 -4.17 10.14 18.64
C PHE A 354 -3.64 10.46 20.05
N ASP A 355 -3.37 9.42 20.82
CA ASP A 355 -2.57 9.54 22.03
C ASP A 355 -1.12 9.85 21.64
N ARG A 356 -0.58 10.98 22.12
CA ARG A 356 0.74 11.45 21.71
C ARG A 356 1.87 10.56 22.22
N VAL A 357 1.67 9.84 23.32
CA VAL A 357 2.71 9.01 23.93
C VAL A 357 2.81 7.65 23.26
N SER A 358 1.67 6.98 23.06
CA SER A 358 1.62 5.66 22.42
C SER A 358 1.56 5.74 20.88
N GLY A 359 1.17 6.89 20.33
CA GLY A 359 0.91 7.07 18.91
C GLY A 359 -0.37 6.40 18.41
N LEU A 360 -1.16 5.77 19.28
CA LEU A 360 -2.35 5.02 18.87
C LEU A 360 -3.56 5.92 18.62
N LEU A 361 -4.40 5.54 17.67
CA LEU A 361 -5.68 6.22 17.42
C LEU A 361 -6.60 6.08 18.63
N ILE A 362 -7.14 7.20 19.12
CA ILE A 362 -8.12 7.28 20.22
C ILE A 362 -9.53 7.37 19.65
N ALA A 363 -9.76 8.34 18.74
CA ALA A 363 -11.09 8.65 18.22
C ALA A 363 -11.01 9.28 16.82
N ASN A 364 -12.12 9.24 16.11
CA ASN A 364 -12.37 10.05 14.93
C ASN A 364 -13.62 10.90 15.14
N GLY A 365 -13.64 12.09 14.58
CA GLY A 365 -14.75 13.02 14.80
C GLY A 365 -14.58 14.32 14.03
N ARG A 366 -15.13 15.40 14.60
CA ARG A 366 -15.02 16.75 14.06
C ARG A 366 -14.53 17.73 15.12
N VAL A 367 -13.93 18.82 14.65
CA VAL A 367 -13.51 19.96 15.48
C VAL A 367 -14.49 21.10 15.21
N VAL A 368 -14.94 21.76 16.28
CA VAL A 368 -15.80 22.94 16.23
C VAL A 368 -15.12 24.03 17.06
N PHE A 369 -14.74 25.12 16.41
CA PHE A 369 -14.18 26.28 17.09
C PHE A 369 -15.30 27.07 17.76
N GLU A 370 -15.04 27.53 18.98
CA GLU A 370 -15.93 28.47 19.67
C GLU A 370 -15.70 29.86 19.06
N ASN A 371 -16.77 30.50 18.58
CA ASN A 371 -16.76 31.87 18.02
C ASN A 371 -16.57 32.94 19.13
#